data_170492722329a8e337e878ae19ac2bdf
#
_entry.id   170492722329a8e337e878ae19ac2bdf
#
_cell.length_a   1.000
_cell.length_b   1.000
_cell.length_c   1.000
_cell.angle_alpha   90.00
_cell.angle_beta   90.00
_cell.angle_gamma   90.00
#
_symmetry.space_group_name_H-M   'P 1'
#
loop_
_entity.id
_entity.type
_entity.pdbx_description
1 polymer ?
#
loop_
_entity_poly.entity_id
_entity_poly.type
_entity_poly.pdbx_seq_one_letter_code
_entity_poly.pdbx_strand_id
1 'polypeptide(L)'
;MVRGAFFYSSLLPLKIMLYQGEDIKKLIPQRDPIMMVDALVSAEGDVCKTELSVRESNFFIEDDRLMSEPGLIEHIAQSASAFAGYRCVVKGEPAPVGYIGEVKKFHCYRRPAIGDVLSTTITMGAEVNGITIITGETTVNGEVVADTQMKIFTADE
;
A
#
# COMPACT_ATOMS: atom_id res chain seq x y z
N MET A 1 -13.17 -53.30 -9.78
CA MET A 1 -12.11 -52.49 -9.17
C MET A 1 -12.23 -51.04 -9.63
N VAL A 2 -12.92 -50.18 -8.88
CA VAL A 2 -13.08 -48.79 -9.24
C VAL A 2 -11.96 -48.01 -8.53
N ARG A 3 -10.99 -47.52 -9.29
CA ARG A 3 -9.98 -46.58 -8.75
C ARG A 3 -10.63 -45.22 -8.62
N GLY A 4 -10.96 -44.81 -7.39
CA GLY A 4 -11.37 -43.46 -7.11
C GLY A 4 -10.24 -42.48 -7.38
N ALA A 5 -10.44 -41.58 -8.33
CA ALA A 5 -9.56 -40.45 -8.51
C ALA A 5 -9.76 -39.49 -7.34
N PHE A 6 -8.79 -39.42 -6.46
CA PHE A 6 -8.73 -38.35 -5.46
C PHE A 6 -8.38 -37.03 -6.18
N PHE A 7 -9.39 -36.21 -6.40
CA PHE A 7 -9.15 -34.81 -6.76
C PHE A 7 -8.63 -34.10 -5.51
N TYR A 8 -7.34 -33.89 -5.45
CA TYR A 8 -6.78 -32.88 -4.57
C TYR A 8 -7.22 -31.52 -5.14
N SER A 9 -8.32 -31.01 -4.62
CA SER A 9 -8.63 -29.61 -4.72
C SER A 9 -7.53 -28.87 -3.97
N SER A 10 -6.57 -28.28 -4.70
CA SER A 10 -5.62 -27.33 -4.14
C SER A 10 -6.41 -26.08 -3.76
N LEU A 11 -6.97 -26.10 -2.57
CA LEU A 11 -7.43 -24.87 -1.92
C LEU A 11 -6.18 -24.04 -1.70
N LEU A 12 -5.97 -23.03 -2.57
CA LEU A 12 -5.03 -21.95 -2.30
C LEU A 12 -5.38 -21.40 -0.92
N PRO A 13 -4.41 -21.27 0.01
CA PRO A 13 -4.70 -20.72 1.31
C PRO A 13 -5.34 -19.34 1.11
N LEU A 14 -6.49 -19.12 1.75
CA LEU A 14 -7.14 -17.80 1.79
C LEU A 14 -6.10 -16.79 2.28
N LYS A 15 -5.80 -15.80 1.44
CA LYS A 15 -4.89 -14.71 1.80
C LYS A 15 -5.55 -13.89 2.90
N ILE A 16 -5.09 -14.06 4.13
CA ILE A 16 -5.58 -13.30 5.28
C ILE A 16 -4.92 -11.92 5.25
N MET A 17 -5.74 -10.88 5.09
CA MET A 17 -5.30 -9.49 5.17
C MET A 17 -5.55 -8.96 6.57
N LEU A 18 -4.61 -8.18 7.13
CA LEU A 18 -4.76 -7.60 8.46
C LEU A 18 -5.89 -6.58 8.51
N TYR A 19 -5.98 -5.70 7.51
CA TYR A 19 -7.03 -4.69 7.37
C TYR A 19 -7.43 -4.61 5.90
N GLN A 20 -8.74 -4.57 5.62
CA GLN A 20 -9.28 -4.42 4.26
C GLN A 20 -10.68 -3.81 4.30
N GLY A 21 -11.17 -3.37 3.14
CA GLY A 21 -12.49 -2.76 3.02
C GLY A 21 -12.62 -1.53 3.91
N GLU A 22 -13.72 -1.42 4.64
CA GLU A 22 -13.97 -0.29 5.54
C GLU A 22 -12.96 -0.20 6.70
N ASP A 23 -12.33 -1.31 7.08
CA ASP A 23 -11.38 -1.33 8.20
C ASP A 23 -10.08 -0.61 7.89
N ILE A 24 -9.69 -0.49 6.61
CA ILE A 24 -8.50 0.29 6.22
C ILE A 24 -8.62 1.77 6.61
N LYS A 25 -9.84 2.29 6.66
CA LYS A 25 -10.13 3.68 7.06
C LYS A 25 -9.77 3.98 8.51
N LYS A 26 -9.60 2.96 9.33
CA LYS A 26 -9.11 3.12 10.72
C LYS A 26 -7.64 3.47 10.79
N LEU A 27 -6.90 3.20 9.72
CA LEU A 27 -5.45 3.37 9.65
C LEU A 27 -5.02 4.66 8.96
N ILE A 28 -5.85 5.20 8.06
CA ILE A 28 -5.54 6.36 7.22
C ILE A 28 -6.63 7.42 7.30
N PRO A 29 -6.27 8.72 7.21
CA PRO A 29 -7.24 9.80 7.20
C PRO A 29 -7.89 10.04 5.83
N GLN A 30 -7.24 9.61 4.74
CA GLN A 30 -7.74 9.81 3.38
C GLN A 30 -9.07 9.09 3.16
N ARG A 31 -9.92 9.66 2.33
CA ARG A 31 -11.24 9.12 1.95
C ARG A 31 -11.42 9.23 0.44
N ASP A 32 -12.39 8.49 -0.08
CA ASP A 32 -12.75 8.59 -1.50
C ASP A 32 -13.07 10.04 -1.89
N PRO A 33 -12.67 10.48 -3.08
CA PRO A 33 -12.13 9.70 -4.19
C PRO A 33 -10.60 9.51 -4.16
N ILE A 34 -9.90 10.03 -3.16
CA ILE A 34 -8.42 10.06 -3.14
C ILE A 34 -7.79 8.86 -2.40
N MET A 35 -8.58 7.94 -1.88
CA MET A 35 -8.04 6.74 -1.26
C MET A 35 -7.28 5.88 -2.26
N MET A 36 -6.04 5.52 -1.90
CA MET A 36 -5.13 4.76 -2.76
C MET A 36 -4.57 3.51 -2.10
N VAL A 37 -5.27 2.96 -1.10
CA VAL A 37 -4.94 1.69 -0.45
C VAL A 37 -6.23 0.94 -0.17
N ASP A 38 -6.32 -0.31 -0.61
CA ASP A 38 -7.46 -1.19 -0.34
C ASP A 38 -7.23 -2.07 0.88
N ALA A 39 -5.98 -2.49 1.11
CA ALA A 39 -5.66 -3.40 2.18
C ALA A 39 -4.24 -3.24 2.73
N LEU A 40 -4.11 -3.44 4.04
CA LEU A 40 -2.85 -3.78 4.68
C LEU A 40 -2.79 -5.31 4.78
N VAL A 41 -1.87 -5.90 4.03
CA VAL A 41 -1.76 -7.36 3.91
C VAL A 41 -0.99 -7.95 5.09
N SER A 42 0.14 -7.34 5.41
CA SER A 42 1.01 -7.79 6.50
C SER A 42 1.80 -6.63 7.08
N ALA A 43 2.18 -6.76 8.34
CA ALA A 43 3.05 -5.82 9.03
C ALA A 43 3.92 -6.61 10.01
N GLU A 44 5.24 -6.52 9.86
CA GLU A 44 6.21 -7.25 10.66
C GLU A 44 7.49 -6.42 10.78
N GLY A 45 7.89 -6.10 12.01
CA GLY A 45 9.03 -5.23 12.28
C GLY A 45 8.85 -3.86 11.62
N ASP A 46 9.80 -3.47 10.79
CA ASP A 46 9.79 -2.20 10.05
C ASP A 46 9.28 -2.33 8.61
N VAL A 47 8.67 -3.47 8.26
CA VAL A 47 8.21 -3.77 6.91
C VAL A 47 6.71 -4.07 6.91
N CYS A 48 6.00 -3.49 5.94
CA CYS A 48 4.62 -3.87 5.66
C CYS A 48 4.40 -4.13 4.17
N LYS A 49 3.29 -4.79 3.88
CA LYS A 49 2.76 -4.96 2.53
C LYS A 49 1.35 -4.45 2.44
N THR A 50 1.06 -3.71 1.38
CA THR A 50 -0.27 -3.19 1.07
C THR A 50 -0.70 -3.62 -0.32
N GLU A 51 -1.99 -3.49 -0.61
CA GLU A 51 -2.54 -3.73 -1.94
C GLU A 51 -3.50 -2.62 -2.36
N LEU A 52 -3.56 -2.39 -3.67
CA LEU A 52 -4.55 -1.56 -4.33
C LEU A 52 -4.95 -2.22 -5.66
N SER A 53 -6.25 -2.44 -5.85
CA SER A 53 -6.79 -2.81 -7.17
C SER A 53 -7.00 -1.55 -8.01
N VAL A 54 -6.40 -1.51 -9.19
CA VAL A 54 -6.55 -0.38 -10.11
C VAL A 54 -7.89 -0.49 -10.82
N ARG A 55 -8.84 0.37 -10.45
CA ARG A 55 -10.20 0.42 -11.00
C ARG A 55 -10.33 1.58 -11.98
N GLU A 56 -11.27 1.45 -12.93
CA GLU A 56 -11.58 2.52 -13.88
C GLU A 56 -12.01 3.83 -13.18
N SER A 57 -12.67 3.73 -12.03
CA SER A 57 -13.08 4.86 -11.20
C SER A 57 -11.97 5.52 -10.40
N ASN A 58 -10.74 5.00 -10.44
CA ASN A 58 -9.64 5.54 -9.67
C ASN A 58 -9.34 6.98 -10.10
N PHE A 59 -9.17 7.87 -9.12
CA PHE A 59 -8.94 9.31 -9.34
C PHE A 59 -7.72 9.62 -10.22
N PHE A 60 -6.71 8.76 -10.20
CA PHE A 60 -5.44 8.97 -10.91
C PHE A 60 -5.35 8.25 -12.26
N ILE A 61 -6.46 7.70 -12.77
CA ILE A 61 -6.51 7.13 -14.13
C ILE A 61 -6.63 8.26 -15.14
N GLU A 62 -5.73 8.26 -16.12
CA GLU A 62 -5.72 9.22 -17.23
C GLU A 62 -6.47 8.69 -18.44
N ASP A 63 -6.61 9.54 -19.49
CA ASP A 63 -7.36 9.21 -20.71
C ASP A 63 -6.82 7.99 -21.47
N ASP A 64 -5.53 7.70 -21.31
CA ASP A 64 -4.88 6.51 -21.87
C ASP A 64 -5.17 5.22 -21.06
N ARG A 65 -6.03 5.29 -20.02
CA ARG A 65 -6.45 4.20 -19.15
C ARG A 65 -5.32 3.65 -18.24
N LEU A 66 -4.28 4.42 -18.05
CA LEU A 66 -3.17 4.12 -17.15
C LEU A 66 -3.20 5.05 -15.94
N MET A 67 -2.68 4.55 -14.81
CA MET A 67 -2.48 5.37 -13.63
C MET A 67 -1.34 6.36 -13.85
N SER A 68 -1.55 7.62 -13.46
CA SER A 68 -0.50 8.64 -13.49
C SER A 68 0.61 8.35 -12.47
N GLU A 69 1.81 8.86 -12.71
CA GLU A 69 2.91 8.75 -11.76
C GLU A 69 2.60 9.38 -10.39
N PRO A 70 1.93 10.55 -10.29
CA PRO A 70 1.45 11.05 -9.01
C PRO A 70 0.54 10.10 -8.26
N GLY A 71 -0.24 9.28 -8.96
CA GLY A 71 -1.08 8.24 -8.36
C GLY A 71 -0.25 7.14 -7.69
N LEU A 72 0.87 6.73 -8.30
CA LEU A 72 1.81 5.79 -7.69
C LEU A 72 2.46 6.37 -6.43
N ILE A 73 2.87 7.63 -6.47
CA ILE A 73 3.44 8.34 -5.32
C ILE A 73 2.42 8.39 -4.18
N GLU A 74 1.18 8.75 -4.47
CA GLU A 74 0.09 8.82 -3.49
C GLU A 74 -0.20 7.45 -2.88
N HIS A 75 -0.24 6.38 -3.70
CA HIS A 75 -0.41 5.01 -3.21
C HIS A 75 0.70 4.59 -2.24
N ILE A 76 1.97 4.88 -2.59
CA ILE A 76 3.11 4.54 -1.72
C ILE A 76 3.05 5.34 -0.41
N ALA A 77 2.73 6.62 -0.48
CA ALA A 77 2.59 7.47 0.69
C ALA A 77 1.45 7.01 1.61
N GLN A 78 0.29 6.67 1.07
CA GLN A 78 -0.83 6.13 1.84
C GLN A 78 -0.54 4.75 2.40
N SER A 79 0.25 3.93 1.71
CA SER A 79 0.74 2.65 2.22
C SER A 79 1.61 2.84 3.47
N ALA A 80 2.50 3.82 3.45
CA ALA A 80 3.29 4.20 4.62
C ALA A 80 2.41 4.74 5.76
N SER A 81 1.41 5.56 5.43
CA SER A 81 0.42 6.06 6.40
C SER A 81 -0.38 4.92 7.04
N ALA A 82 -0.81 3.94 6.26
CA ALA A 82 -1.51 2.76 6.78
C ALA A 82 -0.63 1.96 7.75
N PHE A 83 0.65 1.83 7.47
CA PHE A 83 1.58 1.16 8.35
C PHE A 83 1.81 1.92 9.66
N ALA A 84 2.02 3.24 9.58
CA ALA A 84 2.13 4.09 10.78
C ALA A 84 0.85 4.04 11.61
N GLY A 85 -0.32 4.12 10.98
CA GLY A 85 -1.61 3.98 11.63
C GLY A 85 -1.80 2.64 12.33
N TYR A 86 -1.42 1.55 11.68
CA TYR A 86 -1.45 0.21 12.27
C TYR A 86 -0.59 0.12 13.53
N ARG A 87 0.64 0.64 13.49
CA ARG A 87 1.56 0.63 14.64
C ARG A 87 0.99 1.39 15.84
N CYS A 88 0.25 2.47 15.61
CA CYS A 88 -0.44 3.22 16.65
C CYS A 88 -1.69 2.49 17.17
N VAL A 89 -2.55 2.03 16.28
CA VAL A 89 -3.81 1.36 16.63
C VAL A 89 -3.56 0.11 17.49
N VAL A 90 -2.55 -0.70 17.19
CA VAL A 90 -2.22 -1.89 18.00
C VAL A 90 -1.71 -1.54 19.39
N LYS A 91 -1.25 -0.31 19.62
CA LYS A 91 -0.87 0.21 20.94
C LYS A 91 -2.02 0.93 21.66
N GLY A 92 -3.20 1.00 21.03
CA GLY A 92 -4.34 1.76 21.55
C GLY A 92 -4.21 3.28 21.41
N GLU A 93 -3.33 3.76 20.54
CA GLU A 93 -3.09 5.17 20.23
C GLU A 93 -3.84 5.58 18.95
N PRO A 94 -4.23 6.85 18.78
CA PRO A 94 -4.81 7.33 17.55
C PRO A 94 -3.79 7.28 16.41
N ALA A 95 -4.26 7.03 15.18
CA ALA A 95 -3.41 7.05 13.99
C ALA A 95 -2.86 8.47 13.76
N PRO A 96 -1.54 8.62 13.50
CA PRO A 96 -0.95 9.92 13.29
C PRO A 96 -1.34 10.47 11.92
N VAL A 97 -1.29 11.79 11.78
CA VAL A 97 -1.36 12.47 10.48
C VAL A 97 0.06 12.74 10.01
N GLY A 98 0.42 12.15 8.86
CA GLY A 98 1.72 12.35 8.24
C GLY A 98 1.59 13.14 6.94
N TYR A 99 2.63 13.90 6.63
CA TYR A 99 2.73 14.68 5.40
C TYR A 99 3.99 14.28 4.62
N ILE A 100 3.86 14.15 3.30
CA ILE A 100 5.02 13.99 2.43
C ILE A 100 5.78 15.32 2.43
N GLY A 101 7.01 15.30 2.94
CA GLY A 101 7.90 16.46 2.88
C GLY A 101 8.78 16.48 1.66
N GLU A 102 9.22 15.31 1.21
CA GLU A 102 10.10 15.16 0.06
C GLU A 102 9.97 13.78 -0.54
N VAL A 103 9.89 13.73 -1.86
CA VAL A 103 9.98 12.49 -2.64
C VAL A 103 11.36 12.46 -3.29
N LYS A 104 12.14 11.43 -2.97
CA LYS A 104 13.48 11.22 -3.53
C LYS A 104 13.52 9.97 -4.39
N LYS A 105 14.35 9.99 -5.42
CA LYS A 105 14.67 8.80 -6.22
C LYS A 105 13.43 8.05 -6.68
N PHE A 106 12.38 8.76 -7.08
CA PHE A 106 11.20 8.13 -7.64
C PHE A 106 11.51 7.61 -9.05
N HIS A 107 11.24 6.32 -9.26
CA HIS A 107 11.35 5.66 -10.56
C HIS A 107 10.02 5.01 -10.88
N CYS A 108 9.50 5.31 -12.05
CA CYS A 108 8.36 4.61 -12.65
C CYS A 108 8.87 3.82 -13.86
N TYR A 109 8.84 2.51 -13.75
CA TYR A 109 9.28 1.61 -14.82
C TYR A 109 8.14 1.29 -15.77
N ARG A 110 6.92 1.27 -15.25
CA ARG A 110 5.68 1.08 -16.01
C ARG A 110 4.52 1.71 -15.26
N ARG A 111 3.68 2.45 -15.96
CA ARG A 111 2.42 2.95 -15.38
C ARG A 111 1.40 1.81 -15.32
N PRO A 112 0.78 1.55 -14.16
CA PRO A 112 -0.22 0.50 -14.02
C PRO A 112 -1.46 0.76 -14.86
N ALA A 113 -2.07 -0.32 -15.34
CA ALA A 113 -3.32 -0.29 -16.10
C ALA A 113 -4.51 -0.68 -15.23
N ILE A 114 -5.71 -0.30 -15.66
CA ILE A 114 -6.97 -0.78 -15.07
C ILE A 114 -6.95 -2.32 -15.08
N GLY A 115 -7.30 -2.92 -13.94
CA GLY A 115 -7.26 -4.36 -13.72
C GLY A 115 -5.98 -4.88 -13.06
N ASP A 116 -4.92 -4.07 -13.02
CA ASP A 116 -3.71 -4.42 -12.27
C ASP A 116 -4.00 -4.39 -10.75
N VAL A 117 -3.29 -5.22 -10.00
CA VAL A 117 -3.23 -5.16 -8.55
C VAL A 117 -1.83 -4.72 -8.14
N LEU A 118 -1.75 -3.56 -7.52
CA LEU A 118 -0.50 -3.06 -6.94
C LEU A 118 -0.24 -3.79 -5.63
N SER A 119 0.94 -4.37 -5.49
CA SER A 119 1.45 -4.91 -4.23
C SER A 119 2.67 -4.10 -3.84
N THR A 120 2.58 -3.40 -2.71
CA THR A 120 3.62 -2.47 -2.29
C THR A 120 4.24 -2.90 -0.97
N THR A 121 5.55 -2.94 -0.95
CA THR A 121 6.35 -3.15 0.26
C THR A 121 6.88 -1.82 0.73
N ILE A 122 6.58 -1.47 1.97
CA ILE A 122 7.11 -0.29 2.67
C ILE A 122 8.12 -0.76 3.71
N THR A 123 9.29 -0.15 3.69
CA THR A 123 10.28 -0.28 4.76
C THR A 123 10.41 1.07 5.45
N MET A 124 10.15 1.09 6.75
CA MET A 124 10.14 2.30 7.57
C MET A 124 11.47 2.43 8.30
N GLY A 125 12.14 3.56 8.11
CA GLY A 125 13.35 3.90 8.83
C GLY A 125 13.06 4.46 10.22
N ALA A 126 14.11 4.81 10.95
CA ALA A 126 13.99 5.45 12.25
C ALA A 126 13.42 6.87 12.10
N GLU A 127 12.61 7.27 13.08
CA GLU A 127 12.17 8.64 13.22
C GLU A 127 13.23 9.47 13.93
N VAL A 128 13.58 10.62 13.34
CA VAL A 128 14.48 11.61 13.93
C VAL A 128 13.88 12.99 13.78
N ASN A 129 13.58 13.65 14.91
CA ASN A 129 12.97 14.98 14.95
C ASN A 129 11.66 15.08 14.13
N GLY A 130 10.77 14.11 14.26
CA GLY A 130 9.50 14.08 13.54
C GLY A 130 9.62 13.74 12.05
N ILE A 131 10.82 13.35 11.58
CA ILE A 131 11.07 12.96 10.19
C ILE A 131 11.35 11.46 10.12
N THR A 132 10.58 10.75 9.32
CA THR A 132 10.82 9.34 9.02
C THR A 132 11.16 9.18 7.55
N ILE A 133 12.24 8.46 7.25
CA ILE A 133 12.59 8.08 5.88
C ILE A 133 11.95 6.72 5.61
N ILE A 134 11.17 6.63 4.55
CA ILE A 134 10.59 5.38 4.08
C ILE A 134 11.14 5.02 2.70
N THR A 135 11.20 3.74 2.41
CA THR A 135 11.37 3.22 1.05
C THR A 135 10.14 2.42 0.68
N GLY A 136 9.70 2.60 -0.56
CA GLY A 136 8.56 1.88 -1.12
C GLY A 136 8.91 1.24 -2.46
N GLU A 137 8.49 0.01 -2.63
CA GLU A 137 8.60 -0.73 -3.89
C GLU A 137 7.23 -1.31 -4.24
N THR A 138 6.75 -0.98 -5.44
CA THR A 138 5.45 -1.45 -5.95
C THR A 138 5.66 -2.44 -7.07
N THR A 139 4.99 -3.58 -6.97
CA THR A 139 4.99 -4.64 -7.98
C THR A 139 3.59 -4.89 -8.53
N VAL A 140 3.53 -5.38 -9.76
CA VAL A 140 2.34 -5.94 -10.40
C VAL A 140 2.73 -7.31 -10.94
N ASN A 141 2.04 -8.35 -10.52
CA ASN A 141 2.37 -9.74 -10.90
C ASN A 141 3.85 -10.10 -10.65
N GLY A 142 4.43 -9.58 -9.56
CA GLY A 142 5.82 -9.84 -9.18
C GLY A 142 6.86 -8.98 -9.92
N GLU A 143 6.46 -8.16 -10.88
CA GLU A 143 7.34 -7.24 -11.59
C GLU A 143 7.34 -5.86 -10.94
N VAL A 144 8.51 -5.30 -10.66
CA VAL A 144 8.63 -3.95 -10.10
C VAL A 144 8.18 -2.92 -11.12
N VAL A 145 7.19 -2.11 -10.77
CA VAL A 145 6.66 -1.03 -11.62
C VAL A 145 7.04 0.35 -11.12
N ALA A 146 7.32 0.50 -9.84
CA ALA A 146 7.81 1.76 -9.27
C ALA A 146 8.58 1.51 -7.97
N ASP A 147 9.50 2.39 -7.66
CA ASP A 147 10.15 2.50 -6.37
C ASP A 147 10.42 3.95 -6.01
N THR A 148 10.57 4.22 -4.73
CA THR A 148 10.91 5.56 -4.24
C THR A 148 11.43 5.55 -2.82
N GLN A 149 12.07 6.64 -2.45
CA GLN A 149 12.38 7.02 -1.09
C GLN A 149 11.64 8.32 -0.76
N MET A 150 10.99 8.39 0.39
CA MET A 150 10.26 9.57 0.85
C MET A 150 10.66 9.97 2.26
N LYS A 151 10.60 11.28 2.53
CA LYS A 151 10.59 11.82 3.88
C LYS A 151 9.17 12.12 4.28
N ILE A 152 8.74 11.53 5.39
CA ILE A 152 7.43 11.76 5.98
C ILE A 152 7.60 12.57 7.26
N PHE A 153 6.81 13.64 7.38
CA PHE A 153 6.73 14.44 8.60
C PHE A 153 5.47 14.06 9.35
N THR A 154 5.61 13.79 10.64
CA THR A 154 4.46 13.65 11.53
C THR A 154 4.16 15.00 12.16
N ALA A 155 2.90 15.42 12.10
CA ALA A 155 2.49 16.61 12.84
C ALA A 155 2.47 16.30 14.33
N ASP A 156 3.21 17.06 15.10
CA ASP A 156 3.01 17.12 16.55
C ASP A 156 1.64 17.80 16.80
N GLU A 157 0.78 17.16 17.61
CA GLU A 157 -0.45 17.78 18.09
C GLU A 157 -0.18 18.93 19.07
#